data_ca5e292729ee1f964e63a31fdeced128
#
_entry.id   ca5e292729ee1f964e63a31fdeced128
#
_cell.length_a   1.000
_cell.length_b   1.000
_cell.length_c   1.000
_cell.angle_alpha   90.00
_cell.angle_beta   90.00
_cell.angle_gamma   90.00
#
_symmetry.space_group_name_H-M   'P 1'
#
loop_
_entity.id
_entity.type
_entity.pdbx_description
1 polymer ?
#
loop_
_entity_poly.entity_id
_entity_poly.type
_entity_poly.pdbx_seq_one_letter_code
_entity_poly.pdbx_strand_id
1 'polypeptide(L)'
;MIDEIDKADLEFPNDLLWELDKMEFYINETKETVKAKIRPIVIITSNAEKELPDAFLRRCIFHYISFPDKNLMKQIVHAHFENLEENLLEQAMNAFYRIRNIRDMRKKPSTSEFIDWLRALMIGGINPEDIERKLPYLGVLIKKDEDLETVKRINL
;
A
#
# COMPACT_ATOMS: atom_id res chain seq x y z
N MET A 1 5.26 11.77 -12.78
CA MET A 1 4.50 10.68 -12.16
C MET A 1 3.18 11.24 -11.70
N ILE A 2 2.08 10.49 -11.88
CA ILE A 2 0.74 10.80 -11.35
C ILE A 2 0.44 9.72 -10.33
N ASP A 3 0.29 10.10 -9.07
CA ASP A 3 0.14 9.16 -7.96
C ASP A 3 -1.32 9.10 -7.51
N GLU A 4 -1.78 7.89 -7.15
CA GLU A 4 -3.14 7.64 -6.64
C GLU A 4 -4.26 8.22 -7.52
N ILE A 5 -4.24 7.94 -8.83
CA ILE A 5 -5.23 8.49 -9.78
C ILE A 5 -6.68 8.13 -9.40
N ASP A 6 -6.89 7.04 -8.71
CA ASP A 6 -8.19 6.60 -8.21
C ASP A 6 -8.75 7.46 -7.05
N LYS A 7 -7.94 8.38 -6.48
CA LYS A 7 -8.40 9.37 -5.50
C LYS A 7 -9.03 10.61 -6.16
N ALA A 8 -8.72 10.86 -7.42
CA ALA A 8 -9.27 11.97 -8.18
C ALA A 8 -10.78 11.78 -8.46
N ASP A 9 -11.40 12.81 -8.99
CA ASP A 9 -12.78 12.74 -9.46
C ASP A 9 -12.92 11.70 -10.58
N LEU A 10 -14.11 11.10 -10.68
CA LEU A 10 -14.36 9.97 -11.59
C LEU A 10 -14.09 10.32 -13.07
N GLU A 11 -14.27 11.58 -13.45
CA GLU A 11 -14.06 12.06 -14.82
C GLU A 11 -12.59 12.41 -15.10
N PHE A 12 -11.80 12.72 -14.08
CA PHE A 12 -10.42 13.17 -14.22
C PHE A 12 -9.51 12.24 -15.07
N PRO A 13 -9.55 10.92 -14.94
CA PRO A 13 -8.77 10.03 -15.80
C PRO A 13 -9.10 10.20 -17.30
N ASN A 14 -10.37 10.45 -17.63
CA ASN A 14 -10.80 10.70 -19.02
C ASN A 14 -10.36 12.08 -19.51
N ASP A 15 -10.47 13.10 -18.67
CA ASP A 15 -10.04 14.45 -18.98
C ASP A 15 -8.54 14.50 -19.30
N LEU A 16 -7.75 13.72 -18.54
CA LEU A 16 -6.31 13.62 -18.73
C LEU A 16 -5.90 12.96 -20.07
N LEU A 17 -6.81 12.21 -20.72
CA LEU A 17 -6.49 11.50 -21.96
C LEU A 17 -6.09 12.44 -23.09
N TRP A 18 -6.73 13.59 -23.19
CA TRP A 18 -6.42 14.56 -24.25
C TRP A 18 -5.02 15.16 -24.08
N GLU A 19 -4.67 15.54 -22.85
CA GLU A 19 -3.37 16.11 -22.51
C GLU A 19 -2.25 15.08 -22.73
N LEU A 20 -2.49 13.80 -22.38
CA LEU A 20 -1.54 12.72 -22.60
C LEU A 20 -1.37 12.38 -24.10
N ASP A 21 -2.43 12.46 -24.88
CA ASP A 21 -2.36 12.20 -26.32
C ASP A 21 -1.63 13.32 -27.06
N LYS A 22 -1.94 14.58 -26.75
CA LYS A 22 -1.37 15.77 -27.38
C LYS A 22 -0.06 16.21 -26.77
N MET A 23 0.21 15.80 -25.53
CA MET A 23 1.35 16.27 -24.72
C MET A 23 1.37 17.78 -24.59
N GLU A 24 0.20 18.37 -24.42
CA GLU A 24 0.00 19.79 -24.20
C GLU A 24 -1.19 20.02 -23.26
N PHE A 25 -1.15 21.09 -22.50
CA PHE A 25 -2.25 21.53 -21.65
C PHE A 25 -2.37 23.07 -21.64
N TYR A 26 -3.58 23.54 -21.41
CA TYR A 26 -3.89 24.97 -21.38
C TYR A 26 -4.00 25.44 -19.93
N ILE A 27 -3.28 26.53 -19.61
CA ILE A 27 -3.32 27.16 -18.29
C ILE A 27 -4.34 28.30 -18.34
N ASN A 28 -5.47 28.16 -17.68
CA ASN A 28 -6.56 29.13 -17.69
C ASN A 28 -6.16 30.49 -17.09
N GLU A 29 -5.29 30.53 -16.09
CA GLU A 29 -4.86 31.71 -15.35
C GLU A 29 -3.95 32.61 -16.22
N THR A 30 -2.99 32.02 -16.90
CA THR A 30 -2.02 32.75 -17.73
C THR A 30 -2.43 32.85 -19.20
N LYS A 31 -3.47 32.12 -19.62
CA LYS A 31 -3.92 32.03 -21.04
C LYS A 31 -2.84 31.43 -21.96
N GLU A 32 -1.97 30.59 -21.41
CA GLU A 32 -0.88 29.97 -22.15
C GLU A 32 -1.12 28.50 -22.40
N THR A 33 -0.64 28.01 -23.56
CA THR A 33 -0.58 26.56 -23.83
C THR A 33 0.84 26.08 -23.64
N VAL A 34 1.04 25.13 -22.74
CA VAL A 34 2.32 24.48 -22.54
C VAL A 34 2.33 23.17 -23.33
N LYS A 35 3.37 23.03 -24.19
CA LYS A 35 3.55 21.84 -25.02
C LYS A 35 4.88 21.18 -24.73
N ALA A 36 4.88 19.86 -24.56
CA ALA A 36 6.09 19.10 -24.37
C ALA A 36 6.95 19.12 -25.65
N LYS A 37 8.23 19.48 -25.52
CA LYS A 37 9.20 19.42 -26.62
C LYS A 37 9.62 17.98 -26.93
N ILE A 38 9.64 17.13 -25.90
CA ILE A 38 9.96 15.71 -25.99
C ILE A 38 8.87 14.98 -25.20
N ARG A 39 8.34 13.88 -25.75
CA ARG A 39 7.31 13.08 -25.09
C ARG A 39 7.85 12.48 -23.79
N PRO A 40 7.31 12.84 -22.61
CA PRO A 40 7.75 12.27 -21.34
C PRO A 40 7.27 10.84 -21.18
N ILE A 41 7.98 10.06 -20.36
CA ILE A 41 7.46 8.80 -19.81
C ILE A 41 6.51 9.16 -18.67
N VAL A 42 5.27 8.72 -18.78
CA VAL A 42 4.24 8.92 -17.76
C VAL A 42 4.03 7.63 -16.97
N ILE A 43 4.22 7.73 -15.66
CA ILE A 43 3.98 6.64 -14.72
C ILE A 43 2.78 7.04 -13.86
N ILE A 44 1.80 6.15 -13.76
CA ILE A 44 0.54 6.38 -13.04
C ILE A 44 0.37 5.25 -12.04
N THR A 45 0.05 5.59 -10.78
CA THR A 45 -0.25 4.61 -9.76
C THR A 45 -1.72 4.64 -9.35
N SER A 46 -2.24 3.50 -8.90
CA SER A 46 -3.58 3.37 -8.35
C SER A 46 -3.59 2.28 -7.27
N ASN A 47 -4.30 2.53 -6.19
CA ASN A 47 -4.56 1.55 -5.14
C ASN A 47 -5.83 0.70 -5.43
N ALA A 48 -6.45 0.89 -6.59
CA ALA A 48 -7.69 0.23 -7.00
C ALA A 48 -8.86 0.42 -6.02
N GLU A 49 -8.93 1.59 -5.35
CA GLU A 49 -10.07 1.93 -4.48
C GLU A 49 -11.31 2.32 -5.28
N LYS A 50 -11.08 2.87 -6.48
CA LYS A 50 -12.13 3.11 -7.48
C LYS A 50 -11.73 2.46 -8.80
N GLU A 51 -12.72 2.01 -9.54
CA GLU A 51 -12.53 1.45 -10.87
C GLU A 51 -12.16 2.56 -11.87
N LEU A 52 -11.11 2.35 -12.64
CA LEU A 52 -10.68 3.30 -13.65
C LEU A 52 -11.41 3.05 -14.98
N PRO A 53 -11.73 4.09 -15.76
CA PRO A 53 -12.44 3.93 -17.03
C PRO A 53 -11.67 3.06 -18.04
N ASP A 54 -12.35 2.17 -18.74
CA ASP A 54 -11.78 1.30 -19.79
C ASP A 54 -11.05 2.10 -20.87
N ALA A 55 -11.59 3.28 -21.23
CA ALA A 55 -10.98 4.16 -22.21
C ALA A 55 -9.58 4.63 -21.78
N PHE A 56 -9.38 4.83 -20.48
CA PHE A 56 -8.11 5.19 -19.89
C PHE A 56 -7.17 3.97 -19.84
N LEU A 57 -7.63 2.85 -19.31
CA LEU A 57 -6.83 1.63 -19.16
C LEU A 57 -6.27 1.11 -20.51
N ARG A 58 -7.04 1.21 -21.59
CA ARG A 58 -6.58 0.81 -22.94
C ARG A 58 -5.37 1.59 -23.48
N ARG A 59 -5.08 2.76 -22.90
CA ARG A 59 -3.94 3.60 -23.27
C ARG A 59 -2.72 3.38 -22.38
N CYS A 60 -2.85 2.54 -21.35
CA CYS A 60 -1.81 2.23 -20.39
C CYS A 60 -1.21 0.85 -20.63
N ILE A 61 0.09 0.73 -20.35
CA ILE A 61 0.70 -0.59 -20.11
C ILE A 61 0.46 -0.91 -18.64
N PHE A 62 -0.40 -1.90 -18.38
CA PHE A 62 -0.79 -2.27 -17.04
C PHE A 62 0.24 -3.17 -16.38
N HIS A 63 0.61 -2.84 -15.14
CA HIS A 63 1.45 -3.67 -14.30
C HIS A 63 0.83 -3.79 -12.91
N TYR A 64 0.47 -5.02 -12.52
CA TYR A 64 -0.06 -5.28 -11.19
C TYR A 64 1.07 -5.59 -10.21
N ILE A 65 1.13 -4.85 -9.11
CA ILE A 65 2.07 -5.09 -8.02
C ILE A 65 1.35 -5.91 -6.96
N SER A 66 1.68 -7.20 -6.88
CA SER A 66 1.13 -8.09 -5.85
C SER A 66 1.69 -7.74 -4.47
N PHE A 67 0.90 -8.04 -3.43
CA PHE A 67 1.40 -7.92 -2.07
C PHE A 67 2.63 -8.82 -1.87
N PRO A 68 3.70 -8.35 -1.18
CA PRO A 68 4.92 -9.13 -0.99
C PRO A 68 4.64 -10.50 -0.36
N ASP A 69 5.28 -11.53 -0.87
CA ASP A 69 5.39 -12.81 -0.18
C ASP A 69 6.35 -12.72 1.02
N LYS A 70 6.47 -13.81 1.79
CA LYS A 70 7.34 -13.81 2.98
C LYS A 70 8.80 -13.51 2.65
N ASN A 71 9.31 -13.98 1.50
CA ASN A 71 10.70 -13.78 1.13
C ASN A 71 10.98 -12.33 0.76
N LEU A 72 10.12 -11.74 -0.07
CA LEU A 72 10.23 -10.33 -0.43
C LEU A 72 9.99 -9.42 0.78
N MET A 73 9.02 -9.77 1.66
CA MET A 73 8.78 -9.01 2.90
C MET A 73 10.03 -9.01 3.79
N LYS A 74 10.73 -10.14 3.91
CA LYS A 74 11.96 -10.23 4.68
C LYS A 74 13.04 -9.28 4.14
N GLN A 75 13.21 -9.21 2.80
CA GLN A 75 14.13 -8.27 2.16
C GLN A 75 13.73 -6.81 2.43
N ILE A 76 12.45 -6.49 2.34
CA ILE A 76 11.92 -5.16 2.66
C ILE A 76 12.26 -4.80 4.10
N VAL A 77 12.00 -5.69 5.05
CA VAL A 77 12.29 -5.45 6.48
C VAL A 77 13.77 -5.22 6.71
N HIS A 78 14.66 -6.02 6.12
CA HIS A 78 16.10 -5.84 6.26
C HIS A 78 16.61 -4.50 5.66
N ALA A 79 15.91 -3.96 4.66
CA ALA A 79 16.22 -2.62 4.14
C ALA A 79 15.83 -1.49 5.11
N HIS A 80 14.92 -1.75 6.06
CA HIS A 80 14.46 -0.78 7.05
C HIS A 80 15.11 -0.92 8.44
N PHE A 81 15.66 -2.12 8.74
CA PHE A 81 16.23 -2.43 10.05
C PHE A 81 17.58 -3.13 9.88
N GLU A 82 18.66 -2.48 10.31
CA GLU A 82 20.01 -3.04 10.22
C GLU A 82 20.28 -4.16 11.22
N ASN A 83 19.66 -4.09 12.43
CA ASN A 83 19.90 -5.00 13.55
C ASN A 83 18.59 -5.55 14.12
N LEU A 84 17.83 -6.27 13.30
CA LEU A 84 16.60 -6.93 13.75
C LEU A 84 16.91 -8.39 14.09
N GLU A 85 16.46 -8.84 15.27
CA GLU A 85 16.55 -10.23 15.67
C GLU A 85 15.71 -11.12 14.75
N GLU A 86 16.33 -12.12 14.14
CA GLU A 86 15.67 -13.01 13.17
C GLU A 86 14.46 -13.76 13.77
N ASN A 87 14.54 -14.19 15.04
CA ASN A 87 13.42 -14.87 15.69
C ASN A 87 12.22 -13.91 15.87
N LEU A 88 12.47 -12.66 16.26
CA LEU A 88 11.41 -11.65 16.37
C LEU A 88 10.74 -11.40 15.01
N LEU A 89 11.54 -11.27 13.94
CA LEU A 89 11.04 -11.10 12.59
C LEU A 89 10.16 -12.29 12.17
N GLU A 90 10.61 -13.52 12.39
CA GLU A 90 9.88 -14.72 11.99
C GLU A 90 8.53 -14.82 12.69
N GLN A 91 8.49 -14.66 14.02
CA GLN A 91 7.25 -14.68 14.80
C GLN A 91 6.29 -13.57 14.37
N ALA A 92 6.81 -12.35 14.17
CA ALA A 92 6.01 -11.23 13.70
C ALA A 92 5.45 -11.46 12.29
N MET A 93 6.25 -12.00 11.37
CA MET A 93 5.79 -12.34 10.02
C MET A 93 4.71 -13.41 10.03
N ASN A 94 4.86 -14.46 10.85
CA ASN A 94 3.85 -15.50 10.96
C ASN A 94 2.52 -14.93 11.45
N ALA A 95 2.54 -14.15 12.52
CA ALA A 95 1.35 -13.47 13.04
C ALA A 95 0.72 -12.53 12.00
N PHE A 96 1.53 -11.73 11.33
CA PHE A 96 1.08 -10.79 10.31
C PHE A 96 0.37 -11.47 9.14
N TYR A 97 0.98 -12.50 8.55
CA TYR A 97 0.36 -13.22 7.42
C TYR A 97 -0.87 -14.02 7.86
N ARG A 98 -0.90 -14.55 9.09
CA ARG A 98 -2.10 -15.15 9.66
C ARG A 98 -3.25 -14.15 9.72
N ILE A 99 -3.00 -12.96 10.23
CA ILE A 99 -3.99 -11.86 10.28
C ILE A 99 -4.46 -11.49 8.88
N ARG A 100 -3.54 -11.26 7.92
CA ARG A 100 -3.90 -10.91 6.54
C ARG A 100 -4.73 -11.96 5.82
N ASN A 101 -4.64 -13.22 6.21
CA ASN A 101 -5.40 -14.33 5.63
C ASN A 101 -6.82 -14.45 6.19
N ILE A 102 -7.20 -13.66 7.20
CA ILE A 102 -8.58 -13.59 7.68
C ILE A 102 -9.46 -13.03 6.57
N ARG A 103 -10.51 -13.78 6.20
CA ARG A 103 -11.35 -13.45 5.03
C ARG A 103 -12.21 -12.21 5.24
N ASP A 104 -12.72 -12.03 6.46
CA ASP A 104 -13.73 -11.02 6.79
C ASP A 104 -13.15 -9.68 7.23
N MET A 105 -11.87 -9.41 6.94
CA MET A 105 -11.26 -8.12 7.22
C MET A 105 -11.67 -7.09 6.17
N ARG A 106 -12.14 -5.94 6.65
CA ARG A 106 -12.44 -4.77 5.80
C ARG A 106 -11.18 -4.12 5.25
N LYS A 107 -10.13 -4.05 6.08
CA LYS A 107 -8.83 -3.51 5.69
C LYS A 107 -7.70 -4.44 6.14
N LYS A 108 -7.10 -5.13 5.19
CA LYS A 108 -5.90 -5.93 5.46
C LYS A 108 -4.71 -5.02 5.75
N PRO A 109 -3.91 -5.31 6.80
CA PRO A 109 -2.74 -4.48 7.12
C PRO A 109 -1.72 -4.48 5.97
N SER A 110 -1.15 -3.31 5.70
CA SER A 110 -0.17 -3.06 4.66
C SER A 110 1.26 -3.37 5.10
N THR A 111 2.22 -3.27 4.17
CA THR A 111 3.66 -3.37 4.47
C THR A 111 4.11 -2.27 5.44
N SER A 112 3.63 -1.03 5.26
CA SER A 112 3.99 0.09 6.14
C SER A 112 3.52 -0.16 7.57
N GLU A 113 2.28 -0.62 7.75
CA GLU A 113 1.74 -0.97 9.08
C GLU A 113 2.54 -2.12 9.72
N PHE A 114 3.03 -3.08 8.93
CA PHE A 114 3.91 -4.14 9.42
C PHE A 114 5.27 -3.60 9.92
N ILE A 115 5.90 -2.72 9.15
CA ILE A 115 7.16 -2.06 9.53
C ILE A 115 6.99 -1.27 10.82
N ASP A 116 5.90 -0.51 10.95
CA ASP A 116 5.61 0.26 12.17
C ASP A 116 5.33 -0.65 13.37
N TRP A 117 4.66 -1.79 13.14
CA TRP A 117 4.41 -2.78 14.19
C TRP A 117 5.72 -3.42 14.67
N LEU A 118 6.61 -3.83 13.76
CA LEU A 118 7.94 -4.33 14.10
C LEU A 118 8.72 -3.32 14.96
N ARG A 119 8.68 -2.03 14.57
CA ARG A 119 9.31 -0.96 15.35
C ARG A 119 8.74 -0.87 16.77
N ALA A 120 7.42 -0.96 16.90
CA ALA A 120 6.75 -0.95 18.20
C ALA A 120 7.14 -2.18 19.06
N LEU A 121 7.22 -3.38 18.47
CA LEU A 121 7.65 -4.60 19.15
C LEU A 121 9.09 -4.47 19.68
N MET A 122 10.00 -3.94 18.85
CA MET A 122 11.41 -3.72 19.24
C MET A 122 11.52 -2.73 20.39
N ILE A 123 10.88 -1.55 20.28
CA ILE A 123 10.91 -0.52 21.33
C ILE A 123 10.30 -1.04 22.63
N GLY A 124 9.26 -1.83 22.53
CA GLY A 124 8.60 -2.44 23.70
C GLY A 124 9.34 -3.61 24.32
N GLY A 125 10.46 -4.07 23.74
CA GLY A 125 11.22 -5.20 24.23
C GLY A 125 10.40 -6.48 24.33
N ILE A 126 9.51 -6.71 23.36
CA ILE A 126 8.58 -7.84 23.38
C ILE A 126 9.33 -9.15 23.12
N ASN A 127 9.07 -10.16 23.99
CA ASN A 127 9.59 -11.50 23.76
C ASN A 127 8.95 -12.10 22.49
N PRO A 128 9.75 -12.59 21.52
CA PRO A 128 9.27 -13.20 20.30
C PRO A 128 8.18 -14.27 20.51
N GLU A 129 8.29 -15.11 21.54
CA GLU A 129 7.34 -16.16 21.87
C GLU A 129 5.93 -15.64 22.24
N ASP A 130 5.85 -14.39 22.67
CA ASP A 130 4.58 -13.75 23.05
C ASP A 130 3.85 -13.12 21.85
N ILE A 131 4.53 -12.93 20.73
CA ILE A 131 4.00 -12.16 19.58
C ILE A 131 2.77 -12.86 19.00
N GLU A 132 2.86 -14.14 18.67
CA GLU A 132 1.75 -14.88 18.06
C GLU A 132 0.57 -15.07 19.01
N ARG A 133 0.84 -15.23 20.30
CA ARG A 133 -0.18 -15.49 21.32
C ARG A 133 -0.89 -14.22 21.77
N LYS A 134 -0.14 -13.15 22.05
CA LYS A 134 -0.68 -11.93 22.69
C LYS A 134 -1.00 -10.82 21.70
N LEU A 135 -0.44 -10.87 20.49
CA LEU A 135 -0.52 -9.81 19.46
C LEU A 135 -0.32 -8.41 20.06
N PRO A 136 0.82 -8.13 20.74
CA PRO A 136 1.03 -6.84 21.39
C PRO A 136 1.00 -5.71 20.35
N TYR A 137 0.53 -4.55 20.77
CA TYR A 137 0.40 -3.35 19.92
C TYR A 137 -0.45 -3.55 18.66
N LEU A 138 -1.46 -4.44 18.69
CA LEU A 138 -2.29 -4.78 17.55
C LEU A 138 -2.92 -3.55 16.85
N GLY A 139 -3.20 -2.47 17.60
CA GLY A 139 -3.71 -1.22 17.02
C GLY A 139 -2.72 -0.50 16.09
N VAL A 140 -1.42 -0.85 16.10
CA VAL A 140 -0.46 -0.36 15.09
C VAL A 140 -0.72 -1.06 13.75
N LEU A 141 -1.12 -2.33 13.79
CA LEU A 141 -1.38 -3.16 12.60
C LEU A 141 -2.79 -2.96 12.05
N ILE A 142 -3.79 -2.89 12.93
CA ILE A 142 -5.21 -2.85 12.58
C ILE A 142 -5.76 -1.45 12.83
N LYS A 143 -6.38 -0.86 11.79
CA LYS A 143 -6.89 0.52 11.79
C LYS A 143 -8.42 0.63 11.77
N LYS A 144 -9.13 -0.50 11.87
CA LYS A 144 -10.59 -0.54 11.94
C LYS A 144 -11.02 -1.32 13.17
N ASP A 145 -11.94 -0.76 13.95
CA ASP A 145 -12.40 -1.37 15.21
C ASP A 145 -13.04 -2.74 14.97
N GLU A 146 -13.82 -2.89 13.90
CA GLU A 146 -14.46 -4.16 13.54
C GLU A 146 -13.43 -5.26 13.20
N ASP A 147 -12.34 -4.89 12.51
CA ASP A 147 -11.23 -5.79 12.20
C ASP A 147 -10.48 -6.18 13.47
N LEU A 148 -10.30 -5.21 14.40
CA LEU A 148 -9.65 -5.44 15.68
C LEU A 148 -10.41 -6.47 16.52
N GLU A 149 -11.74 -6.32 16.62
CA GLU A 149 -12.60 -7.27 17.33
C GLU A 149 -12.61 -8.66 16.66
N THR A 150 -12.57 -8.70 15.33
CA THR A 150 -12.49 -9.95 14.58
C THR A 150 -11.18 -10.70 14.89
N VAL A 151 -10.04 -9.99 14.88
CA VAL A 151 -8.73 -10.59 15.21
C VAL A 151 -8.68 -11.06 16.64
N LYS A 152 -9.17 -10.27 17.61
CA LYS A 152 -9.22 -10.67 19.02
C LYS A 152 -10.06 -11.95 19.22
N ARG A 153 -11.23 -12.02 18.58
CA ARG A 153 -12.13 -13.21 18.70
C ARG A 153 -11.52 -14.49 18.13
N ILE A 154 -10.72 -14.39 17.05
CA ILE A 154 -10.09 -15.56 16.41
C ILE A 154 -8.83 -15.98 17.20
N ASN A 155 -8.21 -15.07 17.93
CA ASN A 155 -6.97 -15.34 18.67
C ASN A 155 -7.23 -15.81 20.13
N LEU A 156 -8.48 -15.83 20.58
CA LEU A 156 -8.91 -16.41 21.85
C LEU A 156 -9.22 -17.90 21.69
#